data_17d10e1f3cfc9dc58873cbb22e828bc2
#
_entry.id   17d10e1f3cfc9dc58873cbb22e828bc2
#
_cell.length_a   1.000
_cell.length_b   1.000
_cell.length_c   1.000
_cell.angle_alpha   90.00
_cell.angle_beta   90.00
_cell.angle_gamma   90.00
#
_symmetry.space_group_name_H-M   'P 1'
#
loop_
_entity.id
_entity.type
_entity.pdbx_description
1 polymer ?
#
loop_
_entity_poly.entity_id
_entity_poly.type
_entity_poly.pdbx_seq_one_letter_code
_entity_poly.pdbx_strand_id
1 'polypeptide(L)'
;MRCRFFLVLCLSSLFVSALGDEKATSARFESIKSQPLKLRHFLSTMPKGGDLHSHLSGAIYAESYLAWAAQDDKCIDLSSLVLTSGPCESGEELKPVKEFFPGGPQDVDDLLVRVVDALSVRDYNLRGLSGHQQFFSTFSRFYQASAGRLGDMLAEVTDRAARQNIGYLELMHSPGMIAASIEAERKSDLTLPFGQRVSHPAIRQIAKRAMAEIDEMEKRRSSLQACNLKNGGASGCSVAVRYLAQVIRTWRPEQVYAQTLLAFMLMELDDRVVGLNFVAPEDHPVSLRDYSRHMNFIKELSQKFEGSNRNIALHAGELSLGLVPPEHLGWHIRDAVEIAGAKRIGHGIDISYDPQMYATLGKMRQREVAVEIN
;
A
#
# COMPACT_ATOMS: atom_id res chain seq x y z
N MET A 1 -7.34 -26.67 -72.99
CA MET A 1 -6.48 -26.76 -71.78
C MET A 1 -5.87 -25.40 -71.54
N ARG A 2 -6.38 -24.66 -70.55
CA ARG A 2 -5.82 -23.37 -70.10
C ARG A 2 -5.50 -23.52 -68.61
N CYS A 3 -4.20 -23.62 -68.29
CA CYS A 3 -3.67 -23.68 -66.92
C CYS A 3 -3.68 -22.25 -66.37
N ARG A 4 -4.46 -22.01 -65.29
CA ARG A 4 -4.43 -20.76 -64.49
C ARG A 4 -3.49 -20.97 -63.32
N PHE A 5 -2.34 -20.31 -63.38
CA PHE A 5 -1.46 -20.16 -62.22
C PHE A 5 -2.09 -19.15 -61.22
N PHE A 6 -2.43 -19.61 -60.00
CA PHE A 6 -2.75 -18.76 -58.87
C PHE A 6 -1.46 -18.39 -58.18
N LEU A 7 -1.12 -17.11 -58.28
CA LEU A 7 -0.02 -16.50 -57.50
C LEU A 7 -0.55 -16.20 -56.11
N VAL A 8 -0.16 -17.01 -55.12
CA VAL A 8 -0.43 -16.72 -53.70
C VAL A 8 0.62 -15.74 -53.23
N LEU A 9 0.24 -14.45 -53.07
CA LEU A 9 1.02 -13.45 -52.41
C LEU A 9 0.94 -13.71 -50.88
N CYS A 10 1.97 -14.32 -50.30
CA CYS A 10 2.20 -14.31 -48.88
C CYS A 10 2.58 -12.89 -48.43
N LEU A 11 1.60 -12.12 -47.94
CA LEU A 11 1.91 -10.94 -47.14
C LEU A 11 2.44 -11.42 -45.76
N SER A 12 3.75 -11.58 -45.66
CA SER A 12 4.44 -11.64 -44.37
C SER A 12 4.35 -10.23 -43.76
N SER A 13 3.37 -10.05 -42.87
CA SER A 13 3.32 -8.90 -41.95
C SER A 13 4.60 -8.93 -41.10
N LEU A 14 5.55 -8.10 -41.49
CA LEU A 14 6.67 -7.73 -40.65
C LEU A 14 6.11 -7.02 -39.41
N PHE A 15 5.86 -7.77 -38.33
CA PHE A 15 5.87 -7.23 -37.01
C PHE A 15 7.29 -6.76 -36.74
N VAL A 16 7.59 -5.52 -37.08
CA VAL A 16 8.74 -4.81 -36.53
C VAL A 16 8.39 -4.64 -35.04
N SER A 17 8.76 -5.62 -34.23
CA SER A 17 8.92 -5.42 -32.80
C SER A 17 9.89 -4.27 -32.69
N ALA A 18 9.43 -3.11 -32.24
CA ALA A 18 10.30 -2.03 -31.78
C ALA A 18 10.97 -2.52 -30.48
N LEU A 19 11.91 -3.45 -30.61
CA LEU A 19 12.91 -3.73 -29.62
C LEU A 19 13.71 -2.44 -29.53
N GLY A 20 13.41 -1.62 -28.53
CA GLY A 20 14.21 -0.44 -28.23
C GLY A 20 15.66 -0.90 -28.19
N ASP A 21 16.53 -0.27 -28.99
CA ASP A 21 17.96 -0.58 -28.98
C ASP A 21 18.51 -0.22 -27.58
N GLU A 22 18.71 -1.23 -26.75
CA GLU A 22 19.24 -1.09 -25.38
C GLU A 22 20.55 -0.31 -25.39
N LYS A 23 21.40 -0.54 -26.37
CA LYS A 23 22.70 0.16 -26.51
C LYS A 23 22.48 1.65 -26.81
N ALA A 24 21.56 1.99 -27.70
CA ALA A 24 21.24 3.38 -28.00
C ALA A 24 20.61 4.08 -26.82
N THR A 25 19.69 3.42 -26.11
CA THR A 25 19.06 3.93 -24.89
C THR A 25 20.09 4.14 -23.77
N SER A 26 20.97 3.18 -23.54
CA SER A 26 22.06 3.28 -22.58
C SER A 26 23.03 4.42 -22.92
N ALA A 27 23.47 4.50 -24.18
CA ALA A 27 24.35 5.58 -24.66
C ALA A 27 23.71 6.96 -24.48
N ARG A 28 22.39 7.08 -24.78
CA ARG A 28 21.67 8.32 -24.54
C ARG A 28 21.61 8.67 -23.06
N PHE A 29 21.28 7.71 -22.18
CA PHE A 29 21.28 7.91 -20.73
C PHE A 29 22.64 8.39 -20.23
N GLU A 30 23.71 7.69 -20.59
CA GLU A 30 25.06 8.06 -20.21
C GLU A 30 25.44 9.49 -20.65
N SER A 31 25.02 9.90 -21.86
CA SER A 31 25.28 11.26 -22.39
C SER A 31 24.56 12.38 -21.68
N ILE A 32 23.45 12.08 -20.95
CA ILE A 32 22.59 13.09 -20.30
C ILE A 32 22.54 12.99 -18.78
N LYS A 33 23.07 11.91 -18.15
CA LYS A 33 22.94 11.68 -16.71
C LYS A 33 23.48 12.80 -15.82
N SER A 34 24.46 13.58 -16.32
CA SER A 34 24.99 14.78 -15.66
C SER A 34 24.28 16.09 -16.05
N GLN A 35 23.20 16.02 -16.86
CA GLN A 35 22.46 17.18 -17.34
C GLN A 35 21.03 17.15 -16.75
N PRO A 36 20.77 17.81 -15.59
CA PRO A 36 19.53 17.60 -14.80
C PRO A 36 18.24 17.76 -15.59
N LEU A 37 18.11 18.78 -16.44
CA LEU A 37 16.91 19.03 -17.22
C LEU A 37 16.66 17.96 -18.28
N LYS A 38 17.70 17.54 -18.98
CA LYS A 38 17.60 16.46 -20.00
C LYS A 38 17.34 15.11 -19.35
N LEU A 39 17.99 14.83 -18.21
CA LEU A 39 17.76 13.62 -17.43
C LEU A 39 16.32 13.57 -16.94
N ARG A 40 15.81 14.67 -16.37
CA ARG A 40 14.40 14.76 -15.91
C ARG A 40 13.42 14.49 -17.06
N HIS A 41 13.64 15.10 -18.23
CA HIS A 41 12.78 14.85 -19.40
C HIS A 41 12.84 13.39 -19.84
N PHE A 42 14.03 12.79 -19.92
CA PHE A 42 14.19 11.36 -20.25
C PHE A 42 13.46 10.46 -19.25
N LEU A 43 13.66 10.68 -17.95
CA LEU A 43 13.01 9.89 -16.90
C LEU A 43 11.51 10.10 -16.84
N SER A 44 10.98 11.29 -17.19
CA SER A 44 9.54 11.54 -17.19
C SER A 44 8.79 10.75 -18.26
N THR A 45 9.47 10.41 -19.36
CA THR A 45 8.87 9.62 -20.46
C THR A 45 9.16 8.13 -20.36
N MET A 46 10.06 7.72 -19.47
CA MET A 46 10.46 6.32 -19.31
C MET A 46 9.30 5.48 -18.72
N PRO A 47 8.97 4.32 -19.32
CA PRO A 47 8.08 3.34 -18.68
C PRO A 47 8.71 2.84 -17.37
N LYS A 48 7.93 2.82 -16.28
CA LYS A 48 8.42 2.44 -14.95
C LYS A 48 7.94 1.07 -14.47
N GLY A 49 7.13 0.39 -15.29
CA GLY A 49 6.62 -0.94 -14.96
C GLY A 49 5.54 -0.88 -13.88
N GLY A 50 5.83 -1.41 -12.70
CA GLY A 50 4.89 -1.49 -11.58
C GLY A 50 5.46 -0.87 -10.30
N ASP A 51 4.55 -0.44 -9.43
CA ASP A 51 4.80 -0.11 -8.03
C ASP A 51 4.21 -1.23 -7.16
N LEU A 52 5.06 -1.93 -6.42
CA LEU A 52 4.70 -3.11 -5.63
C LEU A 52 4.57 -2.81 -4.13
N HIS A 53 4.90 -1.58 -3.71
CA HIS A 53 4.89 -1.18 -2.31
C HIS A 53 4.24 0.20 -2.13
N SER A 54 2.92 0.23 -2.10
CA SER A 54 2.16 1.46 -1.93
C SER A 54 0.96 1.23 -1.02
N HIS A 55 0.79 2.09 -0.01
CA HIS A 55 -0.37 2.07 0.89
C HIS A 55 -1.45 2.98 0.33
N LEU A 56 -2.64 2.46 0.02
CA LEU A 56 -3.71 3.22 -0.63
C LEU A 56 -3.99 4.56 0.09
N SER A 57 -4.20 4.52 1.40
CA SER A 57 -4.47 5.75 2.16
C SER A 57 -3.23 6.63 2.34
N GLY A 58 -2.04 6.06 2.49
CA GLY A 58 -0.78 6.80 2.61
C GLY A 58 -0.33 7.47 1.31
N ALA A 59 -0.88 7.03 0.17
CA ALA A 59 -0.51 7.55 -1.15
C ALA A 59 -1.33 8.79 -1.58
N ILE A 60 -2.26 9.28 -0.77
CA ILE A 60 -3.12 10.41 -1.10
C ILE A 60 -2.48 11.74 -0.67
N TYR A 61 -2.62 12.77 -1.50
CA TYR A 61 -2.16 14.09 -1.13
C TYR A 61 -3.01 14.70 0.00
N ALA A 62 -2.36 15.46 0.87
CA ALA A 62 -3.02 16.16 1.97
C ALA A 62 -4.13 17.08 1.47
N GLU A 63 -3.90 17.76 0.33
CA GLU A 63 -4.86 18.65 -0.32
C GLU A 63 -6.13 17.91 -0.77
N SER A 64 -6.01 16.66 -1.22
CA SER A 64 -7.16 15.84 -1.59
C SER A 64 -7.99 15.45 -0.36
N TYR A 65 -7.32 15.08 0.74
CA TYR A 65 -7.99 14.85 2.01
C TYR A 65 -8.74 16.09 2.51
N LEU A 66 -8.13 17.27 2.39
CA LEU A 66 -8.78 18.54 2.75
C LEU A 66 -9.98 18.84 1.84
N ALA A 67 -9.86 18.59 0.53
CA ALA A 67 -10.97 18.76 -0.39
C ALA A 67 -12.17 17.87 -0.02
N TRP A 68 -11.92 16.61 0.28
CA TRP A 68 -12.97 15.68 0.72
C TRP A 68 -13.52 16.04 2.10
N ALA A 69 -12.67 16.43 3.03
CA ALA A 69 -13.10 16.88 4.36
C ALA A 69 -14.02 18.11 4.27
N ALA A 70 -13.72 19.07 3.38
CA ALA A 70 -14.57 20.23 3.14
C ALA A 70 -15.94 19.85 2.52
N GLN A 71 -15.94 18.90 1.56
CA GLN A 71 -17.15 18.37 0.93
C GLN A 71 -18.05 17.61 1.92
N ASP A 72 -17.46 16.91 2.87
CA ASP A 72 -18.13 16.04 3.83
C ASP A 72 -18.41 16.76 5.18
N ASP A 73 -18.35 18.09 5.21
CA ASP A 73 -18.56 18.92 6.40
C ASP A 73 -17.74 18.48 7.63
N LYS A 74 -16.48 18.06 7.39
CA LYS A 74 -15.56 17.69 8.46
C LYS A 74 -14.96 18.92 9.12
N CYS A 75 -14.44 18.70 10.33
CA CYS A 75 -13.76 19.71 11.12
C CYS A 75 -12.27 19.38 11.24
N ILE A 76 -11.49 20.37 11.60
CA ILE A 76 -10.13 20.19 12.06
C ILE A 76 -10.01 20.65 13.50
N ASP A 77 -9.37 19.85 14.32
CA ASP A 77 -8.92 20.25 15.64
C ASP A 77 -7.63 21.09 15.49
N LEU A 78 -7.69 22.36 15.92
CA LEU A 78 -6.60 23.32 15.71
C LEU A 78 -5.38 23.05 16.61
N SER A 79 -5.55 22.31 17.70
CA SER A 79 -4.48 21.98 18.64
C SER A 79 -3.66 20.78 18.15
N SER A 80 -4.32 19.74 17.69
CA SER A 80 -3.71 18.46 17.24
C SER A 80 -3.53 18.37 15.73
N LEU A 81 -4.21 19.22 14.95
CA LEU A 81 -4.32 19.18 13.48
C LEU A 81 -4.85 17.83 12.98
N VAL A 82 -5.83 17.26 13.70
CA VAL A 82 -6.54 16.03 13.35
C VAL A 82 -7.87 16.37 12.70
N LEU A 83 -8.17 15.74 11.56
CA LEU A 83 -9.49 15.81 10.93
C LEU A 83 -10.49 14.99 11.72
N THR A 84 -11.65 15.57 12.04
CA THR A 84 -12.70 14.96 12.86
C THR A 84 -14.04 14.96 12.13
N SER A 85 -14.96 14.13 12.60
CA SER A 85 -16.33 14.13 12.09
C SER A 85 -17.06 15.40 12.54
N GLY A 86 -17.95 15.96 11.65
CA GLY A 86 -18.87 17.01 12.03
C GLY A 86 -20.05 16.51 12.91
N PRO A 87 -20.88 17.41 13.46
CA PRO A 87 -20.81 18.86 13.26
C PRO A 87 -19.66 19.52 14.03
N CYS A 88 -19.10 20.60 13.46
CA CYS A 88 -18.13 21.42 14.16
C CYS A 88 -18.90 22.27 15.17
N GLU A 89 -18.85 21.90 16.44
CA GLU A 89 -19.40 22.74 17.48
C GLU A 89 -18.63 24.05 17.53
N SER A 90 -19.35 25.15 17.68
CA SER A 90 -18.79 26.50 17.68
C SER A 90 -17.92 26.71 18.95
N GLY A 91 -16.65 26.35 18.85
CA GLY A 91 -15.63 26.55 19.85
C GLY A 91 -14.33 26.99 19.18
N GLU A 92 -13.41 27.57 19.94
CA GLU A 92 -12.12 28.05 19.42
C GLU A 92 -11.20 26.90 18.94
N GLU A 93 -11.48 25.64 19.31
CA GLU A 93 -10.63 24.48 19.05
C GLU A 93 -11.00 23.72 17.76
N LEU A 94 -12.27 23.69 17.37
CA LEU A 94 -12.74 22.98 16.17
C LEU A 94 -13.14 23.97 15.07
N LYS A 95 -12.54 23.83 13.88
CA LYS A 95 -12.85 24.68 12.74
C LYS A 95 -13.37 23.87 11.56
N PRO A 96 -14.50 24.27 10.91
CA PRO A 96 -14.94 23.64 9.68
C PRO A 96 -13.89 23.76 8.57
N VAL A 97 -13.52 22.64 7.92
CA VAL A 97 -12.49 22.65 6.86
C VAL A 97 -12.90 23.55 5.70
N LYS A 98 -14.18 23.60 5.34
CA LYS A 98 -14.70 24.45 4.26
C LYS A 98 -14.51 25.96 4.48
N GLU A 99 -14.19 26.41 5.69
CA GLU A 99 -13.94 27.84 5.97
C GLU A 99 -12.57 28.32 5.53
N PHE A 100 -11.59 27.39 5.37
CA PHE A 100 -10.24 27.73 4.96
C PHE A 100 -9.75 26.95 3.73
N PHE A 101 -10.55 26.02 3.19
CA PHE A 101 -10.20 25.23 2.01
C PHE A 101 -11.44 25.01 1.10
N PRO A 102 -11.34 25.22 -0.25
CA PRO A 102 -10.27 25.92 -0.97
C PRO A 102 -10.45 27.44 -0.88
N GLY A 103 -9.32 28.15 -0.69
CA GLY A 103 -9.30 29.60 -0.88
C GLY A 103 -10.03 30.44 0.17
N GLY A 104 -9.63 30.33 1.44
CA GLY A 104 -10.07 31.22 2.52
C GLY A 104 -9.40 32.61 2.47
N PRO A 105 -9.76 33.53 3.38
CA PRO A 105 -9.10 34.84 3.54
C PRO A 105 -7.60 34.73 3.76
N GLN A 106 -6.82 35.74 3.43
CA GLN A 106 -5.35 35.75 3.48
C GLN A 106 -4.74 35.32 4.84
N ASP A 107 -5.45 35.55 5.95
CA ASP A 107 -5.01 35.11 7.29
C ASP A 107 -5.09 33.59 7.49
N VAL A 108 -5.63 32.84 6.54
CA VAL A 108 -5.82 31.38 6.61
C VAL A 108 -4.69 30.63 5.91
N ASP A 109 -3.87 31.30 5.10
CA ASP A 109 -2.78 30.64 4.37
C ASP A 109 -1.80 29.93 5.31
N ASP A 110 -1.50 30.53 6.47
CA ASP A 110 -0.63 29.90 7.49
C ASP A 110 -1.27 28.64 8.09
N LEU A 111 -2.58 28.65 8.37
CA LEU A 111 -3.29 27.46 8.84
C LEU A 111 -3.29 26.34 7.79
N LEU A 112 -3.56 26.67 6.53
CA LEU A 112 -3.55 25.70 5.43
C LEU A 112 -2.18 25.04 5.29
N VAL A 113 -1.10 25.83 5.32
CA VAL A 113 0.27 25.31 5.27
C VAL A 113 0.52 24.35 6.43
N ARG A 114 0.20 24.75 7.66
CA ARG A 114 0.37 23.93 8.86
C ARG A 114 -0.42 22.61 8.79
N VAL A 115 -1.64 22.65 8.25
CA VAL A 115 -2.49 21.47 8.13
C VAL A 115 -1.94 20.53 7.06
N VAL A 116 -1.55 21.03 5.88
CA VAL A 116 -0.92 20.21 4.83
C VAL A 116 0.37 19.56 5.35
N ASP A 117 1.19 20.28 6.10
CA ASP A 117 2.40 19.74 6.72
C ASP A 117 2.08 18.67 7.77
N ALA A 118 0.99 18.84 8.53
CA ALA A 118 0.57 17.88 9.52
C ALA A 118 0.02 16.57 8.90
N LEU A 119 -0.66 16.67 7.75
CA LEU A 119 -1.25 15.54 7.02
C LEU A 119 -0.26 14.86 6.06
N SER A 120 0.97 15.36 5.93
CA SER A 120 1.98 14.85 5.02
C SER A 120 3.36 14.81 5.69
N VAL A 121 4.36 14.27 4.98
CA VAL A 121 5.77 14.29 5.42
C VAL A 121 6.51 15.55 4.92
N ARG A 122 5.80 16.53 4.36
CA ARG A 122 6.39 17.77 3.91
C ARG A 122 7.01 18.53 5.09
N ASP A 123 8.21 19.03 4.92
CA ASP A 123 8.92 19.90 5.86
C ASP A 123 9.01 19.40 7.32
N TYR A 124 8.92 18.05 7.54
CA TYR A 124 8.95 17.46 8.88
C TYR A 124 10.21 17.86 9.69
N ASN A 125 11.35 17.99 9.00
CA ASN A 125 12.62 18.37 9.62
C ASN A 125 12.62 19.78 10.21
N LEU A 126 11.81 20.70 9.68
CA LEU A 126 11.66 22.06 10.22
C LEU A 126 10.89 22.08 11.53
N ARG A 127 10.17 21.02 11.85
CA ARG A 127 9.36 20.90 13.08
C ARG A 127 10.06 20.10 14.20
N GLY A 128 11.31 19.72 13.99
CA GLY A 128 12.08 18.96 14.99
C GLY A 128 11.59 17.52 15.19
N LEU A 129 10.80 16.99 14.25
CA LEU A 129 10.32 15.61 14.25
C LEU A 129 11.24 14.72 13.40
N SER A 130 11.33 13.42 13.73
CA SER A 130 11.90 12.46 12.81
C SER A 130 10.92 12.15 11.68
N GLY A 131 11.45 11.73 10.50
CA GLY A 131 10.59 11.28 9.39
C GLY A 131 9.66 10.14 9.83
N HIS A 132 10.16 9.20 10.63
CA HIS A 132 9.40 8.11 11.24
C HIS A 132 8.20 8.64 12.07
N GLN A 133 8.44 9.53 13.01
CA GLN A 133 7.36 10.09 13.85
C GLN A 133 6.32 10.83 13.01
N GLN A 134 6.76 11.67 12.08
CA GLN A 134 5.86 12.40 11.20
C GLN A 134 5.03 11.45 10.35
N PHE A 135 5.66 10.49 9.67
CA PHE A 135 4.99 9.52 8.80
C PHE A 135 3.86 8.80 9.53
N PHE A 136 4.15 8.13 10.64
CA PHE A 136 3.12 7.37 11.36
C PHE A 136 2.05 8.24 12.00
N SER A 137 2.35 9.49 12.35
CA SER A 137 1.35 10.41 12.92
C SER A 137 0.31 10.89 11.89
N THR A 138 0.62 10.86 10.60
CA THR A 138 -0.31 11.34 9.56
C THR A 138 -1.56 10.48 9.45
N PHE A 139 -1.44 9.16 9.61
CA PHE A 139 -2.55 8.22 9.43
C PHE A 139 -3.74 8.51 10.35
N SER A 140 -3.49 8.80 11.61
CA SER A 140 -4.56 9.18 12.55
C SER A 140 -5.17 10.54 12.22
N ARG A 141 -4.39 11.47 11.66
CA ARG A 141 -4.85 12.82 11.34
C ARG A 141 -5.78 12.87 10.15
N PHE A 142 -5.54 12.08 9.11
CA PHE A 142 -6.40 12.09 7.92
C PHE A 142 -7.50 11.00 7.93
N TYR A 143 -7.52 10.10 8.91
CA TYR A 143 -8.41 8.94 8.92
C TYR A 143 -9.88 9.30 8.66
N GLN A 144 -10.39 10.35 9.30
CA GLN A 144 -11.80 10.77 9.13
C GLN A 144 -12.13 11.28 7.73
N ALA A 145 -11.16 11.84 7.02
CA ALA A 145 -11.33 12.26 5.63
C ALA A 145 -11.25 11.10 4.64
N SER A 146 -10.65 9.98 5.01
CA SER A 146 -10.56 8.78 4.17
C SER A 146 -11.86 7.94 4.19
N ALA A 147 -12.69 8.10 5.22
CA ALA A 147 -13.90 7.33 5.40
C ALA A 147 -14.89 7.56 4.24
N GLY A 148 -15.31 6.47 3.58
CA GLY A 148 -16.20 6.53 2.42
C GLY A 148 -15.56 7.00 1.11
N ARG A 149 -14.24 7.26 1.08
CA ARG A 149 -13.50 7.80 -0.08
C ARG A 149 -12.60 6.79 -0.79
N LEU A 150 -12.76 5.48 -0.54
CA LEU A 150 -11.90 4.44 -1.09
C LEU A 150 -11.78 4.49 -2.62
N GLY A 151 -12.89 4.66 -3.33
CA GLY A 151 -12.88 4.75 -4.80
C GLY A 151 -12.29 6.07 -5.31
N ASP A 152 -12.46 7.17 -4.56
CA ASP A 152 -11.83 8.46 -4.86
C ASP A 152 -10.31 8.37 -4.69
N MET A 153 -9.83 7.72 -3.62
CA MET A 153 -8.42 7.43 -3.41
C MET A 153 -7.84 6.56 -4.53
N LEU A 154 -8.56 5.51 -4.93
CA LEU A 154 -8.14 4.63 -6.01
C LEU A 154 -8.04 5.36 -7.35
N ALA A 155 -8.98 6.28 -7.64
CA ALA A 155 -8.93 7.11 -8.83
C ALA A 155 -7.70 8.02 -8.82
N GLU A 156 -7.39 8.68 -7.71
CA GLU A 156 -6.24 9.57 -7.58
C GLU A 156 -4.91 8.84 -7.79
N VAL A 157 -4.70 7.70 -7.10
CA VAL A 157 -3.43 6.97 -7.20
C VAL A 157 -3.21 6.39 -8.60
N THR A 158 -4.27 5.91 -9.27
CA THR A 158 -4.16 5.37 -10.62
C THR A 158 -3.94 6.46 -11.67
N ASP A 159 -4.56 7.63 -11.54
CA ASP A 159 -4.29 8.78 -12.41
C ASP A 159 -2.85 9.27 -12.26
N ARG A 160 -2.35 9.33 -11.03
CA ARG A 160 -0.95 9.68 -10.77
C ARG A 160 0.02 8.65 -11.34
N ALA A 161 -0.24 7.35 -11.14
CA ALA A 161 0.55 6.26 -11.69
C ALA A 161 0.63 6.36 -13.23
N ALA A 162 -0.50 6.55 -13.90
CA ALA A 162 -0.54 6.71 -15.35
C ALA A 162 0.28 7.91 -15.83
N ARG A 163 0.16 9.07 -15.17
CA ARG A 163 0.98 10.26 -15.50
C ARG A 163 2.48 10.03 -15.29
N GLN A 164 2.84 9.07 -14.42
CA GLN A 164 4.23 8.69 -14.16
C GLN A 164 4.70 7.50 -15.02
N ASN A 165 3.90 7.04 -15.97
CA ASN A 165 4.13 5.84 -16.79
C ASN A 165 4.31 4.55 -15.98
N ILE A 166 3.60 4.42 -14.86
CA ILE A 166 3.44 3.19 -14.09
C ILE A 166 2.17 2.50 -14.59
N GLY A 167 2.30 1.27 -15.05
CA GLY A 167 1.20 0.48 -15.62
C GLY A 167 0.55 -0.52 -14.66
N TYR A 168 1.15 -0.74 -13.48
CA TYR A 168 0.70 -1.73 -12.52
C TYR A 168 0.94 -1.24 -11.08
N LEU A 169 -0.06 -1.46 -10.21
CA LEU A 169 0.03 -1.14 -8.79
C LEU A 169 -0.36 -2.36 -7.94
N GLU A 170 0.42 -2.66 -6.92
CA GLU A 170 0.00 -3.47 -5.78
C GLU A 170 -0.26 -2.56 -4.58
N LEU A 171 -1.55 -2.35 -4.28
CA LEU A 171 -1.96 -1.43 -3.23
C LEU A 171 -2.24 -2.19 -1.93
N MET A 172 -1.57 -1.80 -0.86
CA MET A 172 -1.89 -2.27 0.47
C MET A 172 -3.19 -1.62 0.94
N HIS A 173 -4.19 -2.46 1.23
CA HIS A 173 -5.52 -2.06 1.68
C HIS A 173 -6.06 -3.07 2.69
N SER A 174 -7.02 -2.65 3.52
CA SER A 174 -7.51 -3.41 4.68
C SER A 174 -9.02 -3.70 4.62
N PRO A 175 -9.54 -4.32 3.55
CA PRO A 175 -10.97 -4.57 3.43
C PRO A 175 -11.44 -5.53 4.53
N GLY A 176 -12.50 -5.17 5.25
CA GLY A 176 -13.08 -5.98 6.31
C GLY A 176 -12.26 -6.16 7.58
N MET A 177 -11.08 -5.54 7.70
CA MET A 177 -10.14 -5.70 8.81
C MET A 177 -10.75 -5.40 10.18
N ILE A 178 -11.48 -4.30 10.32
CA ILE A 178 -12.13 -3.90 11.58
C ILE A 178 -13.15 -4.96 12.01
N ALA A 179 -13.96 -5.45 11.07
CA ALA A 179 -14.95 -6.48 11.36
C ALA A 179 -14.31 -7.81 11.80
N ALA A 180 -13.19 -8.21 11.19
CA ALA A 180 -12.44 -9.40 11.61
C ALA A 180 -11.86 -9.25 13.01
N SER A 181 -11.35 -8.08 13.33
CA SER A 181 -10.81 -7.77 14.66
C SER A 181 -11.87 -7.77 15.75
N ILE A 182 -13.05 -7.23 15.47
CA ILE A 182 -14.21 -7.27 16.41
C ILE A 182 -14.69 -8.72 16.60
N GLU A 183 -14.74 -9.53 15.54
CA GLU A 183 -15.13 -10.95 15.67
C GLU A 183 -14.16 -11.73 16.55
N ALA A 184 -12.87 -11.44 16.48
CA ALA A 184 -11.85 -12.07 17.33
C ALA A 184 -12.06 -11.77 18.82
N GLU A 185 -12.56 -10.58 19.16
CA GLU A 185 -12.83 -10.19 20.54
C GLU A 185 -14.05 -10.91 21.15
N ARG A 186 -15.03 -11.24 20.32
CA ARG A 186 -16.30 -11.81 20.79
C ARG A 186 -16.19 -13.23 21.37
N LYS A 187 -15.17 -14.00 20.96
CA LYS A 187 -15.06 -15.43 21.25
C LYS A 187 -13.72 -15.85 21.85
N SER A 188 -13.01 -14.97 22.48
CA SER A 188 -11.68 -15.26 23.01
C SER A 188 -11.71 -16.13 24.28
N ASP A 189 -11.95 -17.43 24.14
CA ASP A 189 -11.51 -18.39 25.15
C ASP A 189 -9.99 -18.51 25.07
N LEU A 190 -9.30 -17.84 25.98
CA LEU A 190 -7.85 -17.75 26.00
C LEU A 190 -7.15 -19.10 26.27
N THR A 191 -7.90 -20.14 26.65
CA THR A 191 -7.37 -21.50 26.88
C THR A 191 -7.18 -22.28 25.57
N LEU A 192 -7.86 -21.89 24.49
CA LEU A 192 -7.79 -22.57 23.20
C LEU A 192 -6.61 -22.10 22.34
N PRO A 193 -6.09 -22.92 21.43
CA PRO A 193 -5.17 -22.48 20.37
C PRO A 193 -5.78 -21.37 19.51
N PHE A 194 -4.97 -20.46 18.97
CA PHE A 194 -5.46 -19.32 18.16
C PHE A 194 -6.39 -19.73 17.02
N GLY A 195 -6.06 -20.80 16.29
CA GLY A 195 -6.89 -21.31 15.20
C GLY A 195 -8.29 -21.79 15.63
N GLN A 196 -8.52 -22.00 16.93
CA GLN A 196 -9.83 -22.37 17.49
C GLN A 196 -10.55 -21.19 18.15
N ARG A 197 -9.82 -20.12 18.51
CA ARG A 197 -10.39 -18.90 19.11
C ARG A 197 -11.16 -18.07 18.10
N VAL A 198 -10.76 -18.12 16.82
CA VAL A 198 -11.33 -17.31 15.75
C VAL A 198 -12.25 -18.17 14.88
N SER A 199 -13.50 -17.72 14.69
CA SER A 199 -14.49 -18.44 13.90
C SER A 199 -14.22 -18.35 12.41
N HIS A 200 -13.67 -19.40 11.79
CA HIS A 200 -13.45 -19.48 10.34
C HIS A 200 -14.70 -19.17 9.51
N PRO A 201 -15.91 -19.71 9.80
CA PRO A 201 -17.13 -19.35 9.07
C PRO A 201 -17.48 -17.86 9.16
N ALA A 202 -17.30 -17.24 10.34
CA ALA A 202 -17.56 -15.82 10.52
C ALA A 202 -16.58 -14.95 9.70
N ILE A 203 -15.28 -15.29 9.74
CA ILE A 203 -14.28 -14.58 8.93
C ILE A 203 -14.56 -14.76 7.43
N ARG A 204 -15.02 -15.94 6.98
CA ARG A 204 -15.40 -16.15 5.58
C ARG A 204 -16.58 -15.27 5.15
N GLN A 205 -17.54 -15.02 6.04
CA GLN A 205 -18.62 -14.05 5.75
C GLN A 205 -18.11 -12.60 5.68
N ILE A 206 -17.12 -12.28 6.52
CA ILE A 206 -16.46 -10.98 6.47
C ILE A 206 -15.68 -10.84 5.14
N ALA A 207 -14.96 -11.87 4.70
CA ALA A 207 -14.25 -11.87 3.42
C ALA A 207 -15.19 -11.60 2.24
N LYS A 208 -16.37 -12.22 2.21
CA LYS A 208 -17.36 -11.95 1.15
C LYS A 208 -17.84 -10.50 1.13
N ARG A 209 -18.02 -9.87 2.31
CA ARG A 209 -18.38 -8.44 2.37
C ARG A 209 -17.20 -7.55 1.96
N ALA A 210 -16.00 -7.93 2.31
CA ALA A 210 -14.78 -7.23 1.91
C ALA A 210 -14.55 -7.25 0.38
N MET A 211 -14.90 -8.35 -0.29
CA MET A 211 -14.91 -8.39 -1.76
C MET A 211 -15.90 -7.39 -2.35
N ALA A 212 -17.11 -7.29 -1.80
CA ALA A 212 -18.09 -6.30 -2.24
C ALA A 212 -17.61 -4.85 -2.00
N GLU A 213 -16.85 -4.61 -0.93
CA GLU A 213 -16.19 -3.30 -0.70
C GLU A 213 -15.17 -2.98 -1.82
N ILE A 214 -14.37 -3.96 -2.23
CA ILE A 214 -13.43 -3.80 -3.36
C ILE A 214 -14.21 -3.53 -4.67
N ASP A 215 -15.31 -4.24 -4.93
CA ASP A 215 -16.14 -4.03 -6.11
C ASP A 215 -16.69 -2.60 -6.18
N GLU A 216 -17.24 -2.07 -5.09
CA GLU A 216 -17.76 -0.71 -5.04
C GLU A 216 -16.62 0.34 -5.18
N MET A 217 -15.46 0.08 -4.61
CA MET A 217 -14.28 0.93 -4.75
C MET A 217 -13.84 1.04 -6.23
N GLU A 218 -13.73 -0.08 -6.93
CA GLU A 218 -13.34 -0.11 -8.35
C GLU A 218 -14.42 0.48 -9.26
N LYS A 219 -15.68 0.24 -8.95
CA LYS A 219 -16.81 0.84 -9.66
C LYS A 219 -16.82 2.36 -9.51
N ARG A 220 -16.59 2.88 -8.30
CA ARG A 220 -16.46 4.32 -8.05
C ARG A 220 -15.29 4.91 -8.83
N ARG A 221 -14.10 4.27 -8.81
CA ARG A 221 -12.94 4.65 -9.64
C ARG A 221 -13.33 4.73 -11.11
N SER A 222 -13.93 3.66 -11.65
CA SER A 222 -14.34 3.58 -13.05
C SER A 222 -15.31 4.71 -13.44
N SER A 223 -16.22 5.06 -12.54
CA SER A 223 -17.16 6.18 -12.74
C SER A 223 -16.44 7.53 -12.78
N LEU A 224 -15.55 7.79 -11.81
CA LEU A 224 -14.81 9.04 -11.71
C LEU A 224 -13.89 9.27 -12.92
N GLN A 225 -13.24 8.21 -13.40
CA GLN A 225 -12.32 8.25 -14.52
C GLN A 225 -13.00 8.06 -15.88
N ALA A 226 -14.33 7.86 -15.89
CA ALA A 226 -15.12 7.61 -17.11
C ALA A 226 -14.58 6.44 -17.96
N CYS A 227 -14.11 5.37 -17.32
CA CYS A 227 -13.45 4.24 -17.99
C CYS A 227 -14.35 3.49 -18.97
N ASN A 228 -15.67 3.60 -18.85
CA ASN A 228 -16.64 2.92 -19.71
C ASN A 228 -16.99 3.70 -20.99
N LEU A 229 -16.42 4.88 -21.22
CA LEU A 229 -16.68 5.66 -22.41
C LEU A 229 -15.95 5.10 -23.63
N LYS A 230 -16.66 4.99 -24.78
CA LYS A 230 -16.12 4.48 -26.05
C LYS A 230 -14.92 5.26 -26.59
N ASN A 231 -14.76 6.52 -26.22
CA ASN A 231 -13.67 7.40 -26.67
C ASN A 231 -12.49 7.48 -25.68
N GLY A 232 -12.38 6.54 -24.76
CA GLY A 232 -11.34 6.49 -23.74
C GLY A 232 -11.70 7.33 -22.51
N GLY A 233 -11.51 6.74 -21.35
CA GLY A 233 -11.56 7.45 -20.05
C GLY A 233 -10.24 8.14 -19.75
N ALA A 234 -10.09 8.60 -18.51
CA ALA A 234 -8.82 9.12 -17.99
C ALA A 234 -7.69 8.07 -18.12
N SER A 235 -6.46 8.55 -18.17
CA SER A 235 -5.28 7.69 -18.34
C SER A 235 -5.14 6.62 -17.24
N GLY A 236 -5.63 6.92 -16.03
CA GLY A 236 -5.67 5.98 -14.92
C GLY A 236 -6.46 4.69 -15.19
N CYS A 237 -7.41 4.69 -16.14
CA CYS A 237 -8.17 3.49 -16.51
C CYS A 237 -7.28 2.34 -17.01
N SER A 238 -6.14 2.64 -17.62
CA SER A 238 -5.19 1.64 -18.16
C SER A 238 -4.28 1.01 -17.09
N VAL A 239 -4.24 1.56 -15.87
CA VAL A 239 -3.40 1.05 -14.79
C VAL A 239 -4.05 -0.19 -14.18
N ALA A 240 -3.36 -1.31 -14.26
CA ALA A 240 -3.77 -2.54 -13.60
C ALA A 240 -3.54 -2.44 -12.09
N VAL A 241 -4.53 -2.84 -11.29
CA VAL A 241 -4.46 -2.79 -9.83
C VAL A 241 -4.60 -4.20 -9.25
N ARG A 242 -3.80 -4.48 -8.25
CA ARG A 242 -3.93 -5.63 -7.35
C ARG A 242 -3.79 -5.15 -5.91
N TYR A 243 -4.23 -5.98 -4.97
CA TYR A 243 -4.25 -5.62 -3.55
C TYR A 243 -3.41 -6.57 -2.72
N LEU A 244 -2.70 -6.01 -1.76
CA LEU A 244 -2.11 -6.72 -0.64
C LEU A 244 -2.98 -6.47 0.59
N ALA A 245 -3.54 -7.53 1.17
CA ALA A 245 -4.34 -7.40 2.38
C ALA A 245 -3.44 -6.98 3.55
N GLN A 246 -3.69 -5.81 4.13
CA GLN A 246 -2.94 -5.33 5.28
C GLN A 246 -3.38 -6.02 6.57
N VAL A 247 -2.40 -6.32 7.43
CA VAL A 247 -2.59 -6.82 8.79
C VAL A 247 -1.91 -5.85 9.76
N ILE A 248 -2.65 -5.24 10.65
CA ILE A 248 -2.10 -4.31 11.65
C ILE A 248 -1.47 -5.11 12.79
N ARG A 249 -0.13 -5.17 12.80
CA ARG A 249 0.67 -5.97 13.73
C ARG A 249 0.73 -5.46 15.16
N THR A 250 0.28 -4.23 15.42
CA THR A 250 0.31 -3.62 16.76
C THR A 250 -0.91 -3.94 17.62
N TRP A 251 -1.87 -4.69 17.08
CA TRP A 251 -3.07 -5.08 17.81
C TRP A 251 -2.87 -6.36 18.62
N ARG A 252 -3.90 -6.79 19.36
CA ARG A 252 -3.83 -8.02 20.17
C ARG A 252 -3.62 -9.25 19.28
N PRO A 253 -2.93 -10.28 19.76
CA PRO A 253 -2.62 -11.48 18.95
C PRO A 253 -3.83 -12.14 18.29
N GLU A 254 -4.99 -12.16 18.98
CA GLU A 254 -6.24 -12.70 18.43
C GLU A 254 -6.74 -11.89 17.23
N GLN A 255 -6.62 -10.59 17.31
CA GLN A 255 -7.00 -9.67 16.24
C GLN A 255 -6.05 -9.80 15.04
N VAL A 256 -4.74 -9.92 15.31
CA VAL A 256 -3.73 -10.15 14.26
C VAL A 256 -3.96 -11.49 13.57
N TYR A 257 -4.27 -12.56 14.34
CA TYR A 257 -4.62 -13.86 13.76
C TYR A 257 -5.86 -13.77 12.87
N ALA A 258 -6.92 -13.10 13.32
CA ALA A 258 -8.17 -12.95 12.56
C ALA A 258 -7.99 -12.16 11.28
N GLN A 259 -7.19 -11.09 11.31
CA GLN A 259 -6.82 -10.32 10.11
C GLN A 259 -5.99 -11.17 9.14
N THR A 260 -5.03 -11.94 9.65
CA THR A 260 -4.21 -12.85 8.83
C THR A 260 -5.08 -13.92 8.18
N LEU A 261 -6.01 -14.51 8.93
CA LEU A 261 -6.98 -15.47 8.39
C LEU A 261 -7.87 -14.85 7.32
N LEU A 262 -8.35 -13.61 7.54
CA LEU A 262 -9.11 -12.85 6.54
C LEU A 262 -8.29 -12.65 5.26
N ALA A 263 -7.01 -12.28 5.38
CA ALA A 263 -6.13 -12.10 4.24
C ALA A 263 -5.99 -13.37 3.40
N PHE A 264 -5.78 -14.54 4.04
CA PHE A 264 -5.73 -15.82 3.34
C PHE A 264 -7.05 -16.18 2.66
N MET A 265 -8.20 -15.90 3.30
CA MET A 265 -9.51 -16.13 2.69
C MET A 265 -9.76 -15.20 1.50
N LEU A 266 -9.30 -13.95 1.56
CA LEU A 266 -9.41 -13.02 0.43
C LEU A 266 -8.56 -13.48 -0.74
N MET A 267 -7.32 -13.93 -0.52
CA MET A 267 -6.47 -14.49 -1.58
C MET A 267 -7.05 -15.77 -2.21
N GLU A 268 -7.86 -16.53 -1.45
CA GLU A 268 -8.57 -17.70 -1.99
C GLU A 268 -9.79 -17.32 -2.84
N LEU A 269 -10.48 -16.24 -2.47
CA LEU A 269 -11.80 -15.91 -3.00
C LEU A 269 -11.78 -14.84 -4.09
N ASP A 270 -10.71 -14.04 -4.19
CA ASP A 270 -10.63 -12.88 -5.09
C ASP A 270 -9.23 -12.77 -5.71
N ASP A 271 -9.12 -13.02 -7.01
CA ASP A 271 -7.86 -12.96 -7.77
C ASP A 271 -7.21 -11.56 -7.79
N ARG A 272 -7.92 -10.52 -7.36
CA ARG A 272 -7.37 -9.18 -7.21
C ARG A 272 -6.51 -9.05 -5.95
N VAL A 273 -6.76 -9.88 -4.93
CA VAL A 273 -5.96 -9.92 -3.70
C VAL A 273 -4.83 -10.91 -3.90
N VAL A 274 -3.65 -10.40 -4.21
CA VAL A 274 -2.50 -11.22 -4.64
C VAL A 274 -1.53 -11.55 -3.51
N GLY A 275 -1.74 -11.02 -2.32
CA GLY A 275 -0.87 -11.26 -1.18
C GLY A 275 -1.34 -10.57 0.09
N LEU A 276 -0.49 -10.63 1.11
CA LEU A 276 -0.69 -9.93 2.37
C LEU A 276 0.59 -9.17 2.76
N ASN A 277 0.42 -8.15 3.62
CA ASN A 277 1.54 -7.46 4.25
C ASN A 277 1.18 -7.06 5.70
N PHE A 278 2.14 -7.20 6.61
CA PHE A 278 2.00 -6.72 7.98
C PHE A 278 2.45 -5.27 8.05
N VAL A 279 1.59 -4.42 8.57
CA VAL A 279 1.76 -2.97 8.60
C VAL A 279 1.72 -2.41 10.02
N ALA A 280 1.88 -1.13 10.19
CA ALA A 280 2.11 -0.37 11.41
C ALA A 280 3.58 -0.46 11.89
N PRO A 281 4.01 0.43 12.82
CA PRO A 281 5.42 0.53 13.18
C PRO A 281 6.05 -0.80 13.62
N GLU A 282 7.16 -1.17 13.01
CA GLU A 282 7.88 -2.40 13.37
C GLU A 282 8.55 -2.29 14.74
N ASP A 283 8.97 -1.09 15.10
CA ASP A 283 9.56 -0.75 16.39
C ASP A 283 8.54 -0.63 17.55
N HIS A 284 7.25 -0.74 17.25
CA HIS A 284 6.22 -0.71 18.31
C HIS A 284 6.40 -1.88 19.27
N PRO A 285 6.27 -1.68 20.62
CA PRO A 285 6.51 -2.74 21.61
C PRO A 285 5.73 -4.04 21.38
N VAL A 286 4.50 -3.96 20.88
CA VAL A 286 3.71 -5.14 20.52
C VAL A 286 4.30 -5.85 19.30
N SER A 287 4.71 -5.10 18.27
CA SER A 287 5.34 -5.66 17.06
C SER A 287 6.62 -6.40 17.41
N LEU A 288 7.50 -5.80 18.20
CA LEU A 288 8.76 -6.41 18.64
C LEU A 288 8.52 -7.66 19.48
N ARG A 289 7.63 -7.58 20.48
CA ARG A 289 7.33 -8.70 21.40
C ARG A 289 6.73 -9.91 20.66
N ASP A 290 5.83 -9.67 19.74
CA ASP A 290 5.01 -10.71 19.12
C ASP A 290 5.46 -11.10 17.69
N TYR A 291 6.60 -10.58 17.21
CA TYR A 291 7.05 -10.76 15.83
C TYR A 291 7.09 -12.23 15.39
N SER A 292 7.86 -13.06 16.10
CA SER A 292 7.96 -14.51 15.79
C SER A 292 6.61 -15.22 15.89
N ARG A 293 5.72 -14.80 16.81
CA ARG A 293 4.35 -15.32 16.89
C ARG A 293 3.56 -14.99 15.63
N HIS A 294 3.67 -13.75 15.14
CA HIS A 294 3.02 -13.31 13.91
C HIS A 294 3.52 -14.10 12.69
N MET A 295 4.83 -14.37 12.59
CA MET A 295 5.39 -15.20 11.53
C MET A 295 4.86 -16.64 11.59
N ASN A 296 4.66 -17.19 12.79
CA ASN A 296 4.05 -18.50 12.97
C ASN A 296 2.55 -18.52 12.59
N PHE A 297 1.79 -17.43 12.77
CA PHE A 297 0.42 -17.34 12.27
C PHE A 297 0.38 -17.46 10.74
N ILE A 298 1.27 -16.76 10.04
CA ILE A 298 1.38 -16.87 8.58
C ILE A 298 1.74 -18.29 8.18
N LYS A 299 2.73 -18.91 8.83
CA LYS A 299 3.14 -20.29 8.56
C LYS A 299 1.99 -21.28 8.73
N GLU A 300 1.27 -21.22 9.87
CA GLU A 300 0.11 -22.07 10.16
C GLU A 300 -0.98 -21.94 9.09
N LEU A 301 -1.35 -20.70 8.76
CA LEU A 301 -2.38 -20.42 7.77
C LEU A 301 -1.93 -20.78 6.35
N SER A 302 -0.67 -20.57 6.02
CA SER A 302 -0.09 -21.04 4.76
C SER A 302 -0.24 -22.53 4.54
N GLN A 303 -0.13 -23.33 5.59
CA GLN A 303 -0.34 -24.76 5.53
C GLN A 303 -1.82 -25.15 5.36
N LYS A 304 -2.74 -24.37 5.97
CA LYS A 304 -4.19 -24.63 5.88
C LYS A 304 -4.79 -24.25 4.52
N PHE A 305 -4.22 -23.25 3.85
CA PHE A 305 -4.68 -22.74 2.55
C PHE A 305 -3.75 -23.22 1.42
N GLU A 306 -3.43 -24.50 1.36
CA GLU A 306 -2.59 -25.08 0.31
C GLU A 306 -3.20 -24.90 -1.08
N GLY A 307 -2.39 -24.46 -2.05
CA GLY A 307 -2.82 -24.26 -3.45
C GLY A 307 -3.24 -22.83 -3.82
N SER A 308 -3.45 -21.92 -2.85
CA SER A 308 -3.66 -20.50 -3.16
C SER A 308 -2.34 -19.82 -3.60
N ASN A 309 -2.44 -18.82 -4.49
CA ASN A 309 -1.28 -18.03 -4.92
C ASN A 309 -0.80 -17.19 -3.71
N ARG A 310 0.33 -17.57 -3.09
CA ARG A 310 0.75 -17.03 -1.80
C ARG A 310 1.91 -16.07 -1.99
N ASN A 311 1.60 -14.84 -2.31
CA ASN A 311 2.61 -13.79 -2.34
C ASN A 311 2.64 -13.09 -0.98
N ILE A 312 3.44 -13.62 -0.07
CA ILE A 312 3.66 -13.00 1.22
C ILE A 312 4.73 -11.93 1.04
N ALA A 313 4.33 -10.67 1.12
CA ALA A 313 5.19 -9.52 1.19
C ALA A 313 5.14 -8.98 2.61
N LEU A 314 6.28 -8.73 3.24
CA LEU A 314 6.32 -8.31 4.65
C LEU A 314 7.24 -7.11 4.82
N HIS A 315 6.76 -6.07 5.52
CA HIS A 315 7.65 -5.10 6.14
C HIS A 315 8.50 -5.85 7.16
N ALA A 316 9.79 -5.95 6.90
CA ALA A 316 10.74 -6.60 7.78
C ALA A 316 12.10 -5.90 7.72
N GLY A 317 12.66 -5.62 8.89
CA GLY A 317 13.91 -4.89 8.99
C GLY A 317 13.80 -3.40 8.67
N GLU A 318 12.65 -2.78 8.87
CA GLU A 318 12.48 -1.32 8.88
C GLU A 318 12.96 -0.75 10.22
N LEU A 319 14.11 -1.22 10.68
CA LEU A 319 14.69 -0.94 11.98
C LEU A 319 16.10 -0.39 11.84
N SER A 320 16.50 0.40 12.80
CA SER A 320 17.87 0.94 12.86
C SER A 320 18.36 1.05 14.29
N LEU A 321 19.69 1.12 14.45
CA LEU A 321 20.31 1.39 15.75
C LEU A 321 19.83 2.76 16.26
N GLY A 322 19.38 2.79 17.51
CA GLY A 322 18.81 3.98 18.16
C GLY A 322 17.29 4.09 18.04
N LEU A 323 16.63 3.39 17.09
CA LEU A 323 15.19 3.26 17.03
C LEU A 323 14.70 2.16 17.98
N VAL A 324 15.41 1.04 18.01
CA VAL A 324 15.13 -0.11 18.88
C VAL A 324 16.38 -0.55 19.66
N PRO A 325 16.22 -1.27 20.80
CA PRO A 325 17.32 -1.95 21.45
C PRO A 325 18.03 -2.95 20.53
N PRO A 326 19.37 -3.13 20.66
CA PRO A 326 20.16 -3.98 19.79
C PRO A 326 19.66 -5.43 19.64
N GLU A 327 19.05 -5.99 20.67
CA GLU A 327 18.48 -7.35 20.67
C GLU A 327 17.29 -7.54 19.71
N HIS A 328 16.70 -6.44 19.25
CA HIS A 328 15.62 -6.46 18.26
C HIS A 328 16.13 -6.29 16.81
N LEU A 329 17.42 -6.04 16.62
CA LEU A 329 18.01 -5.93 15.30
C LEU A 329 18.50 -7.29 14.76
N GLY A 330 18.41 -7.46 13.45
CA GLY A 330 19.12 -8.53 12.75
C GLY A 330 18.49 -9.91 12.80
N TRP A 331 17.18 -10.03 13.07
CA TRP A 331 16.50 -11.33 13.00
C TRP A 331 15.10 -11.29 12.38
N HIS A 332 14.48 -10.13 12.25
CA HIS A 332 13.14 -9.99 11.68
C HIS A 332 13.09 -10.45 10.23
N ILE A 333 14.05 -10.04 9.40
CA ILE A 333 14.16 -10.48 8.00
C ILE A 333 14.30 -12.00 7.92
N ARG A 334 15.14 -12.60 8.76
CA ARG A 334 15.34 -14.04 8.80
C ARG A 334 14.04 -14.77 9.14
N ASP A 335 13.33 -14.35 10.18
CA ASP A 335 12.05 -14.97 10.57
C ASP A 335 10.97 -14.79 9.49
N ALA A 336 10.91 -13.63 8.83
CA ALA A 336 10.02 -13.39 7.69
C ALA A 336 10.29 -14.38 6.55
N VAL A 337 11.56 -14.61 6.21
CA VAL A 337 11.97 -15.53 5.14
C VAL A 337 11.82 -17.00 5.54
N GLU A 338 12.28 -17.38 6.74
CA GLU A 338 12.39 -18.78 7.13
C GLU A 338 11.12 -19.34 7.74
N ILE A 339 10.40 -18.56 8.53
CA ILE A 339 9.18 -18.98 9.23
C ILE A 339 7.94 -18.66 8.40
N ALA A 340 7.75 -17.38 8.04
CA ALA A 340 6.57 -16.96 7.29
C ALA A 340 6.62 -17.33 5.81
N GLY A 341 7.81 -17.58 5.26
CA GLY A 341 7.98 -17.90 3.84
C GLY A 341 7.78 -16.71 2.92
N ALA A 342 8.15 -15.51 3.38
CA ALA A 342 8.05 -14.28 2.60
C ALA A 342 8.74 -14.42 1.24
N LYS A 343 8.07 -13.91 0.20
CA LYS A 343 8.59 -13.82 -1.17
C LYS A 343 9.17 -12.45 -1.48
N ARG A 344 8.75 -11.44 -0.72
CA ARG A 344 9.27 -10.07 -0.80
C ARG A 344 9.44 -9.52 0.61
N ILE A 345 10.50 -8.76 0.78
CA ILE A 345 10.82 -8.05 2.02
C ILE A 345 10.74 -6.55 1.71
N GLY A 346 9.80 -5.87 2.34
CA GLY A 346 9.74 -4.41 2.35
C GLY A 346 10.83 -3.87 3.28
N HIS A 347 11.62 -2.93 2.78
CA HIS A 347 12.75 -2.25 3.42
C HIS A 347 14.02 -3.12 3.55
N GLY A 348 14.07 -4.09 4.46
CA GLY A 348 15.25 -4.92 4.66
C GLY A 348 16.49 -4.18 5.15
N ILE A 349 16.35 -3.01 5.78
CA ILE A 349 17.45 -2.08 6.10
C ILE A 349 18.40 -2.70 7.14
N ASP A 350 17.85 -3.40 8.14
CA ASP A 350 18.61 -3.92 9.28
C ASP A 350 19.38 -5.22 9.00
N ILE A 351 19.39 -5.71 7.75
CA ILE A 351 20.08 -6.95 7.39
C ILE A 351 21.57 -6.98 7.83
N SER A 352 22.20 -5.81 7.87
CA SER A 352 23.62 -5.70 8.29
C SER A 352 23.83 -5.99 9.77
N TYR A 353 22.77 -5.97 10.57
CA TYR A 353 22.84 -6.30 12.01
C TYR A 353 22.57 -7.80 12.25
N ASP A 354 22.15 -8.58 11.24
CA ASP A 354 21.92 -10.01 11.41
C ASP A 354 23.28 -10.74 11.62
N PRO A 355 23.50 -11.39 12.77
CA PRO A 355 24.70 -12.18 13.00
C PRO A 355 24.91 -13.31 11.98
N GLN A 356 23.84 -13.71 11.29
CA GLN A 356 23.83 -14.71 10.23
C GLN A 356 23.56 -14.10 8.85
N MET A 357 23.89 -12.83 8.64
CA MET A 357 23.60 -12.06 7.42
C MET A 357 23.86 -12.83 6.12
N TYR A 358 25.04 -13.41 5.96
CA TYR A 358 25.38 -14.15 4.74
C TYR A 358 24.55 -15.43 4.55
N ALA A 359 24.18 -16.10 5.64
CA ALA A 359 23.30 -17.26 5.58
C ALA A 359 21.87 -16.83 5.19
N THR A 360 21.36 -15.76 5.79
CA THR A 360 20.05 -15.16 5.48
C THR A 360 20.01 -14.72 4.02
N LEU A 361 21.00 -13.96 3.53
CA LEU A 361 21.11 -13.56 2.12
C LEU A 361 21.20 -14.77 1.17
N GLY A 362 21.95 -15.80 1.56
CA GLY A 362 22.05 -17.06 0.81
C GLY A 362 20.68 -17.74 0.66
N LYS A 363 19.89 -17.79 1.71
CA LYS A 363 18.50 -18.32 1.67
C LYS A 363 17.56 -17.45 0.84
N MET A 364 17.65 -16.13 0.98
CA MET A 364 16.87 -15.21 0.15
C MET A 364 17.18 -15.44 -1.33
N ARG A 365 18.45 -15.54 -1.71
CA ARG A 365 18.85 -15.86 -3.09
C ARG A 365 18.32 -17.22 -3.55
N GLN A 366 18.45 -18.25 -2.72
CA GLN A 366 17.98 -19.62 -3.06
C GLN A 366 16.47 -19.68 -3.27
N ARG A 367 15.70 -18.87 -2.50
CA ARG A 367 14.22 -18.83 -2.55
C ARG A 367 13.71 -17.73 -3.47
N GLU A 368 14.58 -16.99 -4.15
CA GLU A 368 14.27 -15.86 -5.02
C GLU A 368 13.43 -14.79 -4.30
N VAL A 369 13.80 -14.48 -3.04
CA VAL A 369 13.15 -13.43 -2.25
C VAL A 369 13.63 -12.07 -2.74
N ALA A 370 12.70 -11.24 -3.19
CA ALA A 370 12.99 -9.86 -3.60
C ALA A 370 13.02 -8.91 -2.39
N VAL A 371 13.73 -7.78 -2.54
CA VAL A 371 13.73 -6.68 -1.56
C VAL A 371 13.11 -5.46 -2.23
N GLU A 372 12.17 -4.83 -1.54
CA GLU A 372 11.52 -3.59 -1.95
C GLU A 372 12.24 -2.44 -1.25
N ILE A 373 12.99 -1.66 -2.04
CA ILE A 373 13.75 -0.50 -1.55
C ILE A 373 12.83 0.71 -1.69
N ASN A 374 12.41 1.29 -0.59
CA ASN A 374 11.44 2.38 -0.49
C ASN A 374 12.10 3.68 -0.04
#